data_d56fc459d7b476a34d744528b517551f
#
_entry.id   d56fc459d7b476a34d744528b517551f
#
_cell.length_a   1.000
_cell.length_b   1.000
_cell.length_c   1.000
_cell.angle_alpha   90.00
_cell.angle_beta   90.00
_cell.angle_gamma   90.00
#
_symmetry.space_group_name_H-M   'P 1'
#
loop_
_entity.id
_entity.type
_entity.pdbx_description
1 polymer ?
#
loop_
_entity_poly.entity_id
_entity_poly.type
_entity_poly.pdbx_seq_one_letter_code
_entity_poly.pdbx_strand_id
1 'polypeptide(L)'
;MFRIVLLAVMAALAFGTPARALENENLLVTMPKGYKIGFQNKTARELMSEMVPESETVENWTEMVTVQIFFNLRDVSPSQYRARVEKLWADACPGSTFAKVKEGIENLYPTQTWTQKCPVNKQTGKPELTWFKGVQGRDSFYLVQKAYKFEPTAEQTAVWASFLDRVKVCDTRSPTQPCPKEK
;
A
#
# COMPACT_ATOMS: atom_id res chain seq x y z
N MET A 1 -9.41 66.16 25.04
CA MET A 1 -8.72 65.41 23.98
C MET A 1 -8.96 63.94 24.22
N PHE A 2 -9.96 63.32 23.57
CA PHE A 2 -10.26 61.88 23.68
C PHE A 2 -9.60 61.17 22.50
N ARG A 3 -8.66 60.27 22.76
CA ARG A 3 -8.05 59.38 21.76
C ARG A 3 -8.88 58.09 21.66
N ILE A 4 -9.57 57.92 20.56
CA ILE A 4 -10.26 56.66 20.21
C ILE A 4 -9.21 55.69 19.63
N VAL A 5 -8.97 54.59 20.35
CA VAL A 5 -8.15 53.48 19.86
C VAL A 5 -9.08 52.51 19.10
N LEU A 6 -8.95 52.44 17.79
CA LEU A 6 -9.62 51.46 16.96
C LEU A 6 -8.83 50.14 17.07
N LEU A 7 -9.42 49.14 17.73
CA LEU A 7 -8.95 47.74 17.68
C LEU A 7 -9.43 47.11 16.33
N ALA A 8 -8.52 46.89 15.44
CA ALA A 8 -8.76 46.10 14.22
C ALA A 8 -8.71 44.60 14.62
N VAL A 9 -9.87 43.92 14.62
CA VAL A 9 -9.97 42.46 14.78
C VAL A 9 -9.64 41.83 13.42
N MET A 10 -8.43 41.28 13.27
CA MET A 10 -8.09 40.41 12.13
C MET A 10 -8.78 39.05 12.31
N ALA A 11 -9.85 38.82 11.55
CA ALA A 11 -10.43 37.49 11.40
C ALA A 11 -9.51 36.64 10.50
N ALA A 12 -8.77 35.69 11.10
CA ALA A 12 -8.00 34.69 10.36
C ALA A 12 -8.98 33.72 9.69
N LEU A 13 -9.22 33.88 8.41
CA LEU A 13 -9.91 32.92 7.57
C LEU A 13 -8.99 31.67 7.42
N ALA A 14 -9.27 30.63 8.18
CA ALA A 14 -8.66 29.32 7.97
C ALA A 14 -9.20 28.74 6.64
N PHE A 15 -8.44 28.88 5.56
CA PHE A 15 -8.70 28.16 4.33
C PHE A 15 -8.33 26.69 4.57
N GLY A 16 -9.32 25.89 4.99
CA GLY A 16 -9.21 24.45 4.91
C GLY A 16 -9.03 24.07 3.44
N THR A 17 -7.91 23.40 3.11
CA THR A 17 -7.75 22.79 1.79
C THR A 17 -8.89 21.82 1.59
N PRO A 18 -9.72 21.95 0.53
CA PRO A 18 -10.78 20.99 0.28
C PRO A 18 -10.15 19.60 0.09
N ALA A 19 -10.64 18.61 0.83
CA ALA A 19 -10.29 17.23 0.60
C ALA A 19 -10.63 16.93 -0.88
N ARG A 20 -9.63 16.48 -1.63
CA ARG A 20 -9.79 16.21 -3.06
C ARG A 20 -10.62 14.94 -3.21
N ALA A 21 -11.81 15.06 -3.78
CA ALA A 21 -12.68 13.92 -4.05
C ALA A 21 -11.94 12.86 -4.88
N LEU A 22 -12.21 11.58 -4.58
CA LEU A 22 -11.68 10.47 -5.36
C LEU A 22 -12.20 10.56 -6.80
N GLU A 23 -11.32 10.38 -7.77
CA GLU A 23 -11.67 10.37 -9.19
C GLU A 23 -11.18 9.07 -9.84
N ASN A 24 -12.03 8.48 -10.71
CA ASN A 24 -11.72 7.25 -11.44
C ASN A 24 -11.41 6.07 -10.51
N GLU A 25 -10.43 5.26 -10.88
CA GLU A 25 -10.00 4.08 -10.14
C GLU A 25 -9.04 4.44 -9.00
N ASN A 26 -9.31 3.94 -7.80
CA ASN A 26 -8.54 4.24 -6.60
C ASN A 26 -8.26 2.98 -5.78
N LEU A 27 -7.05 2.90 -5.23
CA LEU A 27 -6.70 1.90 -4.23
C LEU A 27 -7.09 2.40 -2.84
N LEU A 28 -7.97 1.66 -2.18
CA LEU A 28 -8.38 1.91 -0.81
C LEU A 28 -7.47 1.14 0.14
N VAL A 29 -6.57 1.84 0.78
CA VAL A 29 -5.67 1.33 1.79
C VAL A 29 -5.62 2.30 2.97
N THR A 30 -5.77 1.77 4.18
CA THR A 30 -5.73 2.59 5.39
C THR A 30 -4.34 2.53 6.01
N MET A 31 -3.85 3.66 6.51
CA MET A 31 -2.61 3.69 7.31
C MET A 31 -2.76 2.74 8.51
N PRO A 32 -1.86 1.76 8.68
CA PRO A 32 -1.91 0.91 9.87
C PRO A 32 -1.65 1.74 11.15
N LYS A 33 -2.32 1.36 12.22
CA LYS A 33 -2.11 2.02 13.52
C LYS A 33 -0.66 1.86 13.99
N GLY A 34 -0.02 2.94 14.43
CA GLY A 34 1.37 2.95 14.87
C GLY A 34 2.40 2.97 13.73
N TYR A 35 1.96 3.24 12.49
CA TYR A 35 2.82 3.41 11.33
C TYR A 35 2.83 4.86 10.85
N LYS A 36 3.92 5.23 10.19
CA LYS A 36 4.10 6.50 9.48
C LYS A 36 4.55 6.24 8.05
N ILE A 37 4.33 7.20 7.16
CA ILE A 37 4.97 7.21 5.84
C ILE A 37 6.44 7.52 6.07
N GLY A 38 7.33 6.56 5.76
CA GLY A 38 8.76 6.71 5.83
C GLY A 38 9.36 7.16 4.50
N PHE A 39 8.73 6.77 3.39
CA PHE A 39 9.15 7.15 2.05
C PHE A 39 7.94 7.25 1.11
N GLN A 40 7.97 8.20 0.20
CA GLN A 40 7.01 8.29 -0.89
C GLN A 40 7.67 8.88 -2.14
N ASN A 41 7.41 8.27 -3.28
CA ASN A 41 7.86 8.75 -4.58
C ASN A 41 6.75 8.58 -5.62
N LYS A 42 6.63 9.54 -6.52
CA LYS A 42 5.71 9.50 -7.66
C LYS A 42 6.43 9.89 -8.93
N THR A 43 6.33 9.03 -9.91
CA THR A 43 6.82 9.24 -11.28
C THR A 43 5.66 9.25 -12.27
N ALA A 44 5.92 9.42 -13.55
CA ALA A 44 4.91 9.26 -14.59
C ALA A 44 4.37 7.80 -14.73
N ARG A 45 5.10 6.81 -14.21
CA ARG A 45 4.77 5.39 -14.36
C ARG A 45 4.34 4.71 -13.06
N GLU A 46 4.71 5.27 -11.92
CA GLU A 46 4.52 4.60 -10.64
C GLU A 46 4.34 5.60 -9.50
N LEU A 47 3.48 5.26 -8.55
CA LEU A 47 3.50 5.80 -7.20
C LEU A 47 3.95 4.69 -6.26
N MET A 48 4.93 4.96 -5.40
CA MET A 48 5.36 4.09 -4.33
C MET A 48 5.28 4.82 -3.00
N SER A 49 4.78 4.15 -1.98
CA SER A 49 4.74 4.63 -0.60
C SER A 49 5.15 3.51 0.33
N GLU A 50 6.09 3.77 1.21
CA GLU A 50 6.57 2.83 2.23
C GLU A 50 6.21 3.35 3.61
N MET A 51 5.55 2.51 4.37
CA MET A 51 5.12 2.78 5.74
C MET A 51 5.86 1.86 6.69
N VAL A 52 6.41 2.43 7.74
CA VAL A 52 7.17 1.73 8.79
C VAL A 52 6.56 2.06 10.15
N PRO A 53 6.79 1.24 11.20
CA PRO A 53 6.47 1.61 12.57
C PRO A 53 6.99 3.01 12.92
N GLU A 54 6.27 3.76 13.75
CA GLU A 54 6.63 5.16 14.11
C GLU A 54 8.06 5.30 14.65
N SER A 55 8.56 4.26 15.34
CA SER A 55 9.93 4.21 15.88
C SER A 55 11.01 3.83 14.87
N GLU A 56 10.65 3.45 13.64
CA GLU A 56 11.58 2.95 12.62
C GLU A 56 11.74 3.93 11.46
N THR A 57 12.72 3.64 10.58
CA THR A 57 12.95 4.35 9.33
C THR A 57 13.03 3.36 8.17
N VAL A 58 12.92 3.85 6.92
CA VAL A 58 13.02 2.98 5.73
C VAL A 58 14.42 2.38 5.55
N GLU A 59 15.45 2.98 6.13
CA GLU A 59 16.81 2.43 6.14
C GLU A 59 16.99 1.33 7.20
N ASN A 60 16.24 1.46 8.31
CA ASN A 60 16.38 0.55 9.46
C ASN A 60 15.00 0.09 9.96
N TRP A 61 14.34 -0.75 9.15
CA TRP A 61 13.03 -1.31 9.45
C TRP A 61 13.11 -2.79 9.83
N THR A 62 12.17 -3.23 10.64
CA THR A 62 11.90 -4.64 10.93
C THR A 62 10.59 -5.10 10.28
N GLU A 63 9.65 -4.16 10.13
CA GLU A 63 8.36 -4.35 9.49
C GLU A 63 8.08 -3.21 8.51
N MET A 64 7.52 -3.53 7.34
CA MET A 64 7.22 -2.50 6.33
C MET A 64 5.91 -2.84 5.60
N VAL A 65 5.12 -1.81 5.32
CA VAL A 65 4.03 -1.90 4.34
C VAL A 65 4.42 -1.06 3.13
N THR A 66 4.45 -1.68 1.96
CA THR A 66 4.70 -0.98 0.70
C THR A 66 3.43 -0.97 -0.14
N VAL A 67 3.07 0.20 -0.63
CA VAL A 67 1.97 0.41 -1.59
C VAL A 67 2.58 0.88 -2.89
N GLN A 68 2.27 0.18 -3.99
CA GLN A 68 2.70 0.55 -5.34
C GLN A 68 1.49 0.60 -6.27
N ILE A 69 1.45 1.64 -7.09
CA ILE A 69 0.46 1.80 -8.16
C ILE A 69 1.25 1.96 -9.46
N PHE A 70 1.16 0.97 -10.33
CA PHE A 70 1.80 1.00 -11.64
C PHE A 70 0.81 1.56 -12.66
N PHE A 71 0.98 2.83 -13.00
CA PHE A 71 0.09 3.54 -13.91
C PHE A 71 0.13 2.92 -15.33
N ASN A 72 -1.03 2.76 -15.93
CA ASN A 72 -1.23 2.19 -17.26
C ASN A 72 -0.78 0.72 -17.42
N LEU A 73 -0.42 0.02 -16.36
CA LEU A 73 -0.12 -1.41 -16.39
C LEU A 73 -1.43 -2.21 -16.26
N ARG A 74 -2.15 -2.38 -17.38
CA ARG A 74 -3.53 -2.94 -17.42
C ARG A 74 -3.56 -4.41 -17.79
N ASP A 75 -2.59 -4.86 -18.60
CA ASP A 75 -2.61 -6.16 -19.27
C ASP A 75 -1.79 -7.22 -18.54
N VAL A 76 -1.44 -6.97 -17.28
CA VAL A 76 -0.70 -7.91 -16.43
C VAL A 76 -1.63 -8.47 -15.37
N SER A 77 -1.91 -9.77 -15.44
CA SER A 77 -2.68 -10.42 -14.39
C SER A 77 -1.87 -10.55 -13.08
N PRO A 78 -2.54 -10.64 -11.91
CA PRO A 78 -1.84 -10.86 -10.64
C PRO A 78 -0.95 -12.11 -10.64
N SER A 79 -1.36 -13.18 -11.34
CA SER A 79 -0.57 -14.41 -11.46
C SER A 79 0.69 -14.22 -12.33
N GLN A 80 0.60 -13.44 -13.41
CA GLN A 80 1.77 -13.09 -14.24
C GLN A 80 2.74 -12.19 -13.49
N TYR A 81 2.22 -11.21 -12.73
CA TYR A 81 3.04 -10.34 -11.89
C TYR A 81 3.75 -11.16 -10.80
N ARG A 82 3.00 -12.04 -10.10
CA ARG A 82 3.56 -12.95 -9.11
C ARG A 82 4.70 -13.79 -9.69
N ALA A 83 4.49 -14.45 -10.83
CA ALA A 83 5.51 -15.31 -11.44
C ALA A 83 6.81 -14.53 -11.73
N ARG A 84 6.71 -13.26 -12.17
CA ARG A 84 7.87 -12.39 -12.35
C ARG A 84 8.59 -12.10 -11.03
N VAL A 85 7.83 -11.77 -9.98
CA VAL A 85 8.42 -11.44 -8.66
C VAL A 85 9.04 -12.69 -8.03
N GLU A 86 8.41 -13.86 -8.15
CA GLU A 86 8.97 -15.15 -7.70
C GLU A 86 10.33 -15.42 -8.35
N LYS A 87 10.46 -15.20 -9.66
CA LYS A 87 11.73 -15.36 -10.36
C LYS A 87 12.79 -14.39 -9.82
N LEU A 88 12.47 -13.11 -9.67
CA LEU A 88 13.40 -12.11 -9.13
C LEU A 88 13.87 -12.47 -7.72
N TRP A 89 12.96 -12.98 -6.88
CA TRP A 89 13.31 -13.43 -5.54
C TRP A 89 14.19 -14.67 -5.54
N ALA A 90 13.89 -15.66 -6.39
CA ALA A 90 14.71 -16.86 -6.53
C ALA A 90 16.16 -16.51 -6.93
N ASP A 91 16.33 -15.54 -7.85
CA ASP A 91 17.62 -15.06 -8.29
C ASP A 91 18.36 -14.29 -7.17
N ALA A 92 17.65 -13.47 -6.39
CA ALA A 92 18.22 -12.64 -5.32
C ALA A 92 18.46 -13.42 -4.02
N CYS A 93 17.61 -14.41 -3.71
CA CYS A 93 17.63 -15.19 -2.48
C CYS A 93 17.53 -16.69 -2.78
N PRO A 94 18.64 -17.40 -2.99
CA PRO A 94 18.65 -18.86 -3.11
C PRO A 94 18.00 -19.53 -1.90
N GLY A 95 17.11 -20.48 -2.16
CA GLY A 95 16.32 -21.16 -1.13
C GLY A 95 15.04 -20.45 -0.72
N SER A 96 14.65 -19.37 -1.43
CA SER A 96 13.35 -18.75 -1.24
C SER A 96 12.21 -19.72 -1.56
N THR A 97 11.10 -19.58 -0.83
CA THR A 97 9.88 -20.36 -1.00
C THR A 97 8.69 -19.44 -1.25
N PHE A 98 7.69 -19.99 -1.93
CA PHE A 98 6.52 -19.23 -2.39
C PHE A 98 5.26 -20.02 -2.08
N ALA A 99 4.19 -19.32 -1.69
CA ALA A 99 2.89 -19.93 -1.49
C ALA A 99 1.76 -19.00 -2.00
N LYS A 100 0.86 -19.56 -2.80
CA LYS A 100 -0.41 -18.90 -3.13
C LYS A 100 -1.35 -19.02 -1.95
N VAL A 101 -1.88 -17.89 -1.48
CA VAL A 101 -2.82 -17.85 -0.33
C VAL A 101 -4.25 -17.79 -0.85
N LYS A 102 -4.54 -16.87 -1.78
CA LYS A 102 -5.88 -16.63 -2.29
C LYS A 102 -5.81 -16.13 -3.72
N GLU A 103 -6.78 -16.51 -4.54
CA GLU A 103 -6.96 -15.99 -5.89
C GLU A 103 -8.45 -15.86 -6.18
N GLY A 104 -8.85 -14.84 -6.92
CA GLY A 104 -10.24 -14.63 -7.27
C GLY A 104 -10.51 -13.26 -7.84
N ILE A 105 -11.77 -12.84 -7.74
CA ILE A 105 -12.24 -11.53 -8.17
C ILE A 105 -12.75 -10.81 -6.93
N GLU A 106 -12.19 -9.65 -6.65
CA GLU A 106 -12.66 -8.76 -5.59
C GLU A 106 -13.05 -7.43 -6.21
N ASN A 107 -14.27 -6.97 -5.94
CA ASN A 107 -14.80 -5.77 -6.57
C ASN A 107 -14.68 -5.78 -8.11
N LEU A 108 -15.00 -6.91 -8.78
CA LEU A 108 -14.86 -7.14 -10.23
C LEU A 108 -13.42 -7.05 -10.77
N TYR A 109 -12.41 -6.96 -9.91
CA TYR A 109 -11.00 -6.92 -10.30
C TYR A 109 -10.34 -8.27 -10.02
N PRO A 110 -9.59 -8.83 -10.98
CA PRO A 110 -8.73 -9.98 -10.72
C PRO A 110 -7.74 -9.66 -9.60
N THR A 111 -7.68 -10.54 -8.60
CA THR A 111 -6.90 -10.32 -7.38
C THR A 111 -6.19 -11.60 -6.97
N GLN A 112 -4.97 -11.50 -6.49
CA GLN A 112 -4.23 -12.60 -5.89
C GLN A 112 -3.46 -12.14 -4.67
N THR A 113 -3.49 -12.97 -3.62
CA THR A 113 -2.64 -12.85 -2.43
C THR A 113 -1.67 -14.01 -2.38
N TRP A 114 -0.40 -13.75 -2.11
CA TRP A 114 0.64 -14.78 -1.98
C TRP A 114 1.70 -14.37 -0.97
N THR A 115 2.53 -15.31 -0.57
CA THR A 115 3.69 -15.08 0.30
C THR A 115 4.97 -15.48 -0.38
N GLN A 116 6.07 -14.81 -0.01
CA GLN A 116 7.43 -15.17 -0.37
C GLN A 116 8.29 -15.13 0.88
N LYS A 117 9.12 -16.15 1.07
CA LYS A 117 10.03 -16.27 2.20
C LYS A 117 11.45 -16.43 1.69
N CYS A 118 12.32 -15.56 2.14
CA CYS A 118 13.76 -15.63 1.94
C CYS A 118 14.41 -16.04 3.27
N PRO A 119 15.11 -17.17 3.36
CA PRO A 119 15.72 -17.59 4.61
C PRO A 119 16.82 -16.65 5.08
N VAL A 120 17.59 -16.11 4.15
CA VAL A 120 18.64 -15.11 4.43
C VAL A 120 18.72 -14.14 3.26
N ASN A 121 18.20 -12.93 3.42
CA ASN A 121 18.39 -11.85 2.45
C ASN A 121 19.85 -11.40 2.48
N LYS A 122 20.56 -11.51 1.34
CA LYS A 122 22.00 -11.20 1.25
C LYS A 122 22.35 -9.75 1.59
N GLN A 123 21.41 -8.83 1.42
CA GLN A 123 21.65 -7.41 1.70
C GLN A 123 21.57 -7.09 3.19
N THR A 124 20.71 -7.81 3.93
CA THR A 124 20.44 -7.52 5.34
C THR A 124 21.02 -8.56 6.29
N GLY A 125 21.39 -9.76 5.79
CA GLY A 125 21.79 -10.91 6.61
C GLY A 125 20.66 -11.50 7.46
N LYS A 126 19.40 -11.06 7.25
CA LYS A 126 18.23 -11.45 8.02
C LYS A 126 17.25 -12.23 7.15
N PRO A 127 16.38 -13.07 7.74
CA PRO A 127 15.26 -13.64 7.01
C PRO A 127 14.31 -12.54 6.55
N GLU A 128 13.56 -12.80 5.48
CA GLU A 128 12.51 -11.91 5.04
C GLU A 128 11.28 -12.72 4.64
N LEU A 129 10.14 -12.38 5.22
CA LEU A 129 8.83 -12.91 4.82
C LEU A 129 7.97 -11.75 4.33
N THR A 130 7.50 -11.84 3.09
CA THR A 130 6.64 -10.82 2.52
C THR A 130 5.31 -11.42 2.05
N TRP A 131 4.23 -10.79 2.47
CA TRP A 131 2.89 -10.98 1.96
C TRP A 131 2.62 -9.96 0.88
N PHE A 132 1.99 -10.41 -0.20
CA PHE A 132 1.64 -9.57 -1.34
C PHE A 132 0.16 -9.67 -1.62
N LYS A 133 -0.44 -8.57 -2.03
CA LYS A 133 -1.75 -8.54 -2.67
C LYS A 133 -1.63 -7.73 -3.96
N GLY A 134 -1.82 -8.41 -5.10
CA GLY A 134 -1.88 -7.80 -6.41
C GLY A 134 -3.32 -7.69 -6.90
N VAL A 135 -3.68 -6.54 -7.48
CA VAL A 135 -4.99 -6.29 -8.09
C VAL A 135 -4.77 -5.73 -9.49
N GLN A 136 -5.34 -6.39 -10.50
CA GLN A 136 -5.36 -5.87 -11.87
C GLN A 136 -6.57 -4.95 -12.00
N GLY A 137 -6.30 -3.65 -12.07
CA GLY A 137 -7.32 -2.65 -12.33
C GLY A 137 -7.57 -2.41 -13.82
N ARG A 138 -8.49 -1.50 -14.12
CA ARG A 138 -8.77 -1.03 -15.48
C ARG A 138 -7.77 0.02 -15.94
N ASP A 139 -7.28 0.84 -15.00
CA ASP A 139 -6.37 1.95 -15.28
C ASP A 139 -4.93 1.61 -14.89
N SER A 140 -4.73 0.78 -13.86
CA SER A 140 -3.44 0.54 -13.23
C SER A 140 -3.35 -0.88 -12.66
N PHE A 141 -2.13 -1.32 -12.37
CA PHE A 141 -1.90 -2.47 -11.51
C PHE A 141 -1.55 -1.98 -10.10
N TYR A 142 -2.17 -2.59 -9.10
CA TYR A 142 -2.00 -2.23 -7.69
C TYR A 142 -1.32 -3.36 -6.94
N LEU A 143 -0.32 -3.02 -6.14
CA LEU A 143 0.39 -3.95 -5.28
C LEU A 143 0.47 -3.40 -3.87
N VAL A 144 0.07 -4.22 -2.91
CA VAL A 144 0.29 -3.95 -1.48
C VAL A 144 1.11 -5.09 -0.91
N GLN A 145 2.15 -4.74 -0.18
CA GLN A 145 3.09 -5.69 0.42
C GLN A 145 3.15 -5.46 1.92
N LYS A 146 3.28 -6.54 2.70
CA LYS A 146 3.68 -6.51 4.10
C LYS A 146 4.90 -7.38 4.29
N ALA A 147 6.01 -6.77 4.62
CA ALA A 147 7.29 -7.43 4.82
C ALA A 147 7.70 -7.45 6.29
N TYR A 148 8.42 -8.52 6.68
CA TYR A 148 9.03 -8.71 7.97
C TYR A 148 10.49 -9.16 7.79
N LYS A 149 11.40 -8.61 8.59
CA LYS A 149 12.80 -9.10 8.70
C LYS A 149 12.98 -10.08 9.87
N PHE A 150 11.91 -10.76 10.25
CA PHE A 150 11.87 -11.82 11.28
C PHE A 150 10.72 -12.78 10.97
N GLU A 151 10.62 -13.90 11.71
CA GLU A 151 9.48 -14.82 11.60
C GLU A 151 8.32 -14.26 12.43
N PRO A 152 7.20 -13.84 11.80
CA PRO A 152 6.06 -13.30 12.52
C PRO A 152 5.31 -14.40 13.27
N THR A 153 4.67 -14.05 14.38
CA THR A 153 3.78 -14.94 15.12
C THR A 153 2.50 -15.23 14.30
N ALA A 154 1.78 -16.28 14.67
CA ALA A 154 0.49 -16.61 14.07
C ALA A 154 -0.52 -15.46 14.22
N GLU A 155 -0.50 -14.76 15.37
CA GLU A 155 -1.35 -13.60 15.62
C GLU A 155 -1.00 -12.42 14.71
N GLN A 156 0.28 -12.08 14.59
CA GLN A 156 0.74 -11.03 13.65
C GLN A 156 0.33 -11.38 12.21
N THR A 157 0.51 -12.64 11.81
CA THR A 157 0.10 -13.13 10.50
C THR A 157 -1.40 -12.94 10.27
N ALA A 158 -2.25 -13.30 11.23
CA ALA A 158 -3.70 -13.15 11.12
C ALA A 158 -4.15 -11.69 11.02
N VAL A 159 -3.53 -10.79 11.80
CA VAL A 159 -3.80 -9.34 11.74
C VAL A 159 -3.50 -8.79 10.35
N TRP A 160 -2.36 -9.16 9.77
CA TRP A 160 -1.95 -8.65 8.46
C TRP A 160 -2.66 -9.33 7.29
N ALA A 161 -3.04 -10.59 7.40
CA ALA A 161 -3.95 -11.22 6.44
C ALA A 161 -5.29 -10.46 6.41
N SER A 162 -5.86 -10.14 7.57
CA SER A 162 -7.08 -9.33 7.68
C SER A 162 -6.90 -7.90 7.14
N PHE A 163 -5.72 -7.29 7.33
CA PHE A 163 -5.41 -5.99 6.72
C PHE A 163 -5.44 -6.07 5.19
N LEU A 164 -4.76 -7.06 4.60
CA LEU A 164 -4.73 -7.25 3.14
C LEU A 164 -6.13 -7.57 2.57
N ASP A 165 -6.98 -8.30 3.29
CA ASP A 165 -8.36 -8.56 2.87
C ASP A 165 -9.21 -7.28 2.77
N ARG A 166 -8.91 -6.26 3.58
CA ARG A 166 -9.59 -4.96 3.52
C ARG A 166 -9.08 -4.03 2.42
N VAL A 167 -7.89 -4.27 1.89
CA VAL A 167 -7.36 -3.52 0.73
C VAL A 167 -8.22 -3.83 -0.49
N LYS A 168 -8.78 -2.80 -1.12
CA LYS A 168 -9.67 -2.94 -2.30
C LYS A 168 -9.42 -1.83 -3.30
N VAL A 169 -9.76 -2.10 -4.54
CA VAL A 169 -9.84 -1.09 -5.59
C VAL A 169 -11.30 -0.71 -5.77
N CYS A 170 -11.60 0.59 -5.87
CA CYS A 170 -12.90 1.15 -6.21
C CYS A 170 -12.80 2.03 -7.46
N ASP A 171 -13.91 2.30 -8.13
CA ASP A 171 -13.96 3.16 -9.30
C ASP A 171 -15.19 4.06 -9.25
N THR A 172 -14.99 5.37 -9.25
CA THR A 172 -16.09 6.36 -9.21
C THR A 172 -16.96 6.31 -10.47
N ARG A 173 -16.49 5.72 -11.55
CA ARG A 173 -17.22 5.50 -12.80
C ARG A 173 -18.08 4.24 -12.76
N SER A 174 -17.90 3.39 -11.74
CA SER A 174 -18.62 2.12 -11.63
C SER A 174 -19.89 2.29 -10.80
N PRO A 175 -21.07 1.99 -11.36
CA PRO A 175 -22.31 2.03 -10.59
C PRO A 175 -22.43 0.90 -9.56
N THR A 176 -21.71 -0.21 -9.77
CA THR A 176 -21.78 -1.41 -8.92
C THR A 176 -20.72 -1.41 -7.81
N GLN A 177 -19.74 -0.53 -7.90
CA GLN A 177 -18.61 -0.47 -6.95
C GLN A 177 -18.10 0.95 -6.78
N PRO A 178 -18.99 1.88 -6.40
CA PRO A 178 -18.59 3.26 -6.22
C PRO A 178 -17.53 3.36 -5.12
N CYS A 179 -16.60 4.30 -5.28
CA CYS A 179 -15.73 4.68 -4.18
C CYS A 179 -16.55 5.27 -3.02
N PRO A 180 -16.07 5.13 -1.77
CA PRO A 180 -16.71 5.77 -0.63
C PRO A 180 -16.90 7.27 -0.90
N LYS A 181 -18.11 7.78 -0.63
CA LYS A 181 -18.34 9.22 -0.65
C LYS A 181 -17.68 9.82 0.58
N GLU A 182 -16.93 10.89 0.41
CA GLU A 182 -16.45 11.69 1.54
C GLU A 182 -17.67 12.20 2.33
N LYS A 183 -17.58 12.06 3.67
CA LYS A 183 -18.59 12.56 4.59
C LYS A 183 -18.28 14.00 4.98
#